data_a2ca8e1b789c4f627d3bb271e6c14c03
#
_entry.id   a2ca8e1b789c4f627d3bb271e6c14c03
#
_cell.length_a   1.000
_cell.length_b   1.000
_cell.length_c   1.000
_cell.angle_alpha   90.00
_cell.angle_beta   90.00
_cell.angle_gamma   90.00
#
_symmetry.space_group_name_H-M   'P 1'
#
loop_
_entity.id
_entity.type
_entity.pdbx_description
1 polymer ?
#
loop_
_entity_poly.entity_id
_entity_poly.type
_entity_poly.pdbx_seq_one_letter_code
_entity_poly.pdbx_strand_id
1 'polypeptide(L)'
;MSFGDPNNPYGPPPQQQPPAPGYGYPQQPPAPGIPPQQGYPGYPPQPAYPGYPGVNMVPQSMPGLLVTARVFLYIISAVQILAGLVYLYIAAFVNDVSDAADSYSSSSDDPFDGIGDIGDAAAGLIAGIGIFALALAALSITLGVKFGRGGQGVRITTVIYGALGTIVGLIFLFVGLDTGMASAIIFPLLWVVFGAIITAAPVVSSGTAWFARPRY
;
A
#
# COMPACT_ATOMS: atom_id res chain seq x y z
N MET A 1 52.18 -19.06 26.41
CA MET A 1 51.03 -18.35 26.96
C MET A 1 49.78 -19.16 26.56
N SER A 2 49.24 -19.92 27.51
CA SER A 2 48.14 -20.87 27.28
C SER A 2 46.83 -20.14 27.43
N PHE A 3 46.13 -19.91 26.32
CA PHE A 3 44.75 -19.44 26.31
C PHE A 3 43.86 -20.67 26.12
N GLY A 4 43.22 -21.13 27.18
CA GLY A 4 42.23 -22.20 27.03
C GLY A 4 42.13 -23.10 28.26
N ASP A 5 42.02 -22.54 29.46
CA ASP A 5 41.69 -23.32 30.65
C ASP A 5 40.15 -23.41 30.78
N PRO A 6 39.55 -24.62 30.68
CA PRO A 6 38.10 -24.84 30.75
C PRO A 6 37.48 -24.45 32.11
N ASN A 7 38.28 -24.12 33.11
CA ASN A 7 37.83 -23.78 34.46
C ASN A 7 37.99 -22.30 34.82
N ASN A 8 38.14 -21.38 33.82
CA ASN A 8 38.19 -19.98 34.11
C ASN A 8 36.78 -19.38 34.28
N PRO A 9 36.35 -19.03 35.52
CA PRO A 9 35.01 -18.50 35.78
C PRO A 9 34.77 -17.08 35.21
N TYR A 10 35.80 -16.45 34.64
CA TYR A 10 35.75 -15.10 34.03
C TYR A 10 35.99 -15.15 32.51
N GLY A 11 36.03 -16.32 31.89
CA GLY A 11 36.07 -16.44 30.44
C GLY A 11 34.74 -16.00 29.78
N PRO A 12 34.78 -15.42 28.55
CA PRO A 12 33.55 -15.11 27.85
C PRO A 12 32.74 -16.41 27.63
N PRO A 13 31.40 -16.39 27.74
CA PRO A 13 30.58 -17.57 27.52
C PRO A 13 30.79 -18.11 26.12
N PRO A 14 30.77 -19.43 25.93
CA PRO A 14 30.91 -20.04 24.60
C PRO A 14 29.84 -19.50 23.68
N GLN A 15 30.22 -18.85 22.60
CA GLN A 15 29.30 -18.43 21.55
C GLN A 15 28.69 -19.68 20.93
N GLN A 16 27.42 -19.92 21.19
CA GLN A 16 26.62 -20.90 20.46
C GLN A 16 26.56 -20.44 18.99
N GLN A 17 27.26 -21.17 18.13
CA GLN A 17 27.09 -21.03 16.69
C GLN A 17 25.63 -21.28 16.34
N PRO A 18 24.98 -20.41 15.55
CA PRO A 18 23.64 -20.67 15.05
C PRO A 18 23.67 -21.95 14.21
N PRO A 19 22.66 -22.82 14.31
CA PRO A 19 22.55 -24.00 13.44
C PRO A 19 22.52 -23.53 11.99
N ALA A 20 23.43 -24.06 11.16
CA ALA A 20 23.44 -23.83 9.74
C ALA A 20 22.10 -24.26 9.12
N PRO A 21 21.54 -23.51 8.14
CA PRO A 21 20.36 -23.95 7.42
C PRO A 21 20.66 -25.26 6.72
N GLY A 22 19.95 -26.34 7.10
CA GLY A 22 20.06 -27.65 6.46
C GLY A 22 19.55 -27.56 5.01
N TYR A 23 20.44 -27.40 4.07
CA TYR A 23 20.16 -27.75 2.68
C TYR A 23 20.12 -29.28 2.62
N GLY A 24 18.92 -29.84 2.42
CA GLY A 24 18.73 -31.26 2.17
C GLY A 24 19.40 -31.67 0.87
N TYR A 25 20.57 -32.30 1.00
CA TYR A 25 21.13 -33.08 -0.08
C TYR A 25 20.47 -34.47 -0.08
N PRO A 26 20.22 -35.10 -1.25
CA PRO A 26 19.72 -36.42 -1.35
C PRO A 26 20.71 -37.38 -0.64
N GLN A 27 20.20 -38.18 0.27
CA GLN A 27 20.99 -39.21 0.97
C GLN A 27 21.64 -40.18 -0.03
N GLN A 28 22.95 -40.17 -0.08
CA GLN A 28 23.75 -41.21 -0.78
C GLN A 28 23.51 -42.58 -0.12
N PRO A 29 23.33 -43.66 -0.90
CA PRO A 29 23.15 -44.97 -0.32
C PRO A 29 24.39 -45.39 0.49
N PRO A 30 24.21 -46.12 1.63
CA PRO A 30 25.27 -46.47 2.52
C PRO A 30 26.28 -47.42 1.84
N ALA A 31 27.55 -47.08 1.94
CA ALA A 31 28.65 -47.95 1.51
C ALA A 31 28.68 -49.22 2.38
N PRO A 32 28.89 -50.43 1.82
CA PRO A 32 28.97 -51.67 2.61
C PRO A 32 30.28 -51.70 3.39
N GLY A 33 30.20 -51.80 4.71
CA GLY A 33 31.36 -52.19 5.51
C GLY A 33 31.61 -51.45 6.83
N ILE A 34 30.71 -50.62 7.35
CA ILE A 34 30.89 -50.00 8.67
C ILE A 34 29.92 -50.69 9.68
N PRO A 35 30.40 -51.25 10.80
CA PRO A 35 29.53 -51.82 11.82
C PRO A 35 28.59 -50.72 12.38
N PRO A 36 27.33 -51.08 12.76
CA PRO A 36 26.41 -50.10 13.31
C PRO A 36 26.94 -49.58 14.64
N GLN A 37 27.22 -48.28 14.68
CA GLN A 37 27.50 -47.56 15.90
C GLN A 37 26.25 -47.60 16.78
N GLN A 38 26.32 -48.26 17.91
CA GLN A 38 25.24 -48.27 18.91
C GLN A 38 24.88 -46.86 19.27
N GLY A 39 23.64 -46.47 18.93
CA GLY A 39 23.08 -45.19 19.30
C GLY A 39 23.06 -45.02 20.81
N TYR A 40 23.71 -43.97 21.29
CA TYR A 40 23.53 -43.53 22.68
C TYR A 40 22.04 -43.27 22.92
N PRO A 41 21.49 -43.66 24.10
CA PRO A 41 20.10 -43.38 24.47
C PRO A 41 19.88 -41.86 24.33
N GLY A 42 18.98 -41.49 23.41
CA GLY A 42 18.65 -40.10 23.16
C GLY A 42 18.20 -39.42 24.44
N TYR A 43 18.78 -38.27 24.73
CA TYR A 43 18.26 -37.35 25.75
C TYR A 43 16.75 -37.17 25.52
N PRO A 44 15.91 -37.23 26.57
CA PRO A 44 14.50 -36.95 26.44
C PRO A 44 14.34 -35.55 25.80
N PRO A 45 13.38 -35.36 24.86
CA PRO A 45 13.15 -34.07 24.26
C PRO A 45 12.92 -33.05 25.38
N GLN A 46 13.80 -32.06 25.46
CA GLN A 46 13.65 -30.95 26.40
C GLN A 46 12.26 -30.35 26.17
N PRO A 47 11.44 -30.21 27.24
CA PRO A 47 10.16 -29.53 27.09
C PRO A 47 10.42 -28.18 26.45
N ALA A 48 9.71 -27.91 25.37
CA ALA A 48 9.75 -26.62 24.70
C ALA A 48 9.46 -25.56 25.77
N TYR A 49 10.49 -24.80 26.14
CA TYR A 49 10.32 -23.64 27.00
C TYR A 49 9.18 -22.82 26.42
N PRO A 50 8.15 -22.41 27.20
CA PRO A 50 7.14 -21.49 26.71
C PRO A 50 7.88 -20.29 26.15
N GLY A 51 7.82 -20.15 24.82
CA GLY A 51 8.65 -19.22 24.10
C GLY A 51 8.61 -17.86 24.74
N TYR A 52 9.76 -17.29 25.01
CA TYR A 52 9.90 -15.84 25.21
C TYR A 52 8.98 -15.15 24.19
N PRO A 53 8.09 -14.20 24.57
CA PRO A 53 7.26 -13.49 23.64
C PRO A 53 8.17 -12.81 22.62
N GLY A 54 8.23 -13.43 21.43
CA GLY A 54 8.89 -13.03 20.22
C GLY A 54 10.00 -12.01 20.32
N VAL A 55 11.19 -12.46 20.08
CA VAL A 55 12.11 -11.66 19.27
C VAL A 55 11.27 -11.21 18.07
N ASN A 56 10.99 -9.91 17.95
CA ASN A 56 10.28 -9.33 16.81
C ASN A 56 11.06 -9.68 15.54
N MET A 57 10.78 -10.86 14.98
CA MET A 57 11.38 -11.25 13.71
C MET A 57 10.88 -10.24 12.68
N VAL A 58 11.80 -9.40 12.24
CA VAL A 58 11.52 -8.42 11.19
C VAL A 58 10.95 -9.20 10.00
N PRO A 59 9.72 -8.90 9.54
CA PRO A 59 9.07 -9.67 8.48
C PRO A 59 9.96 -9.65 7.23
N GLN A 60 10.40 -10.82 6.78
CA GLN A 60 11.22 -10.95 5.56
C GLN A 60 10.38 -10.74 4.30
N SER A 61 9.10 -11.06 4.35
CA SER A 61 8.14 -10.84 3.26
C SER A 61 7.07 -9.84 3.66
N MET A 62 6.52 -9.13 2.67
CA MET A 62 5.45 -8.16 2.90
C MET A 62 4.18 -8.88 3.40
N PRO A 63 3.59 -8.46 4.52
CA PRO A 63 2.32 -8.99 5.00
C PRO A 63 1.21 -8.90 3.94
N GLY A 64 0.35 -9.93 3.85
CA GLY A 64 -0.68 -10.01 2.80
C GLY A 64 -1.60 -8.79 2.75
N LEU A 65 -2.02 -8.25 3.91
CA LEU A 65 -2.85 -7.05 3.96
C LEU A 65 -2.16 -5.83 3.32
N LEU A 66 -0.84 -5.69 3.48
CA LEU A 66 -0.07 -4.63 2.82
C LEU A 66 0.03 -4.85 1.31
N VAL A 67 0.13 -6.11 0.86
CA VAL A 67 0.09 -6.45 -0.57
C VAL A 67 -1.26 -6.04 -1.16
N THR A 68 -2.37 -6.35 -0.48
CA THR A 68 -3.72 -5.95 -0.89
C THR A 68 -3.85 -4.44 -0.97
N ALA A 69 -3.41 -3.69 0.05
CA ALA A 69 -3.43 -2.23 0.03
C ALA A 69 -2.61 -1.65 -1.12
N ARG A 70 -1.45 -2.25 -1.43
CA ARG A 70 -0.62 -1.87 -2.58
C ARG A 70 -1.33 -2.08 -3.91
N VAL A 71 -2.03 -3.19 -4.08
CA VAL A 71 -2.83 -3.47 -5.29
C VAL A 71 -3.95 -2.43 -5.42
N PHE A 72 -4.64 -2.10 -4.32
CA PHE A 72 -5.69 -1.08 -4.34
C PHE A 72 -5.17 0.31 -4.70
N LEU A 73 -3.98 0.69 -4.25
CA LEU A 73 -3.34 1.94 -4.68
C LEU A 73 -3.15 1.99 -6.21
N TYR A 74 -2.76 0.88 -6.84
CA TYR A 74 -2.64 0.83 -8.31
C TYR A 74 -4.00 0.85 -9.02
N ILE A 75 -5.00 0.15 -8.49
CA ILE A 75 -6.36 0.17 -9.06
C ILE A 75 -6.93 1.60 -8.97
N ILE A 76 -6.83 2.25 -7.82
CA ILE A 76 -7.28 3.63 -7.62
C ILE A 76 -6.55 4.59 -8.56
N SER A 77 -5.23 4.43 -8.74
CA SER A 77 -4.46 5.29 -9.65
C SER A 77 -4.91 5.14 -11.10
N ALA A 78 -5.22 3.93 -11.55
CA ALA A 78 -5.74 3.70 -12.89
C ALA A 78 -7.10 4.39 -13.09
N VAL A 79 -8.02 4.27 -12.12
CA VAL A 79 -9.30 4.96 -12.16
C VAL A 79 -9.13 6.48 -12.14
N GLN A 80 -8.22 7.00 -11.32
CA GLN A 80 -7.94 8.45 -11.24
C GLN A 80 -7.32 8.99 -12.53
N ILE A 81 -6.45 8.23 -13.21
CA ILE A 81 -5.90 8.62 -14.52
C ILE A 81 -7.03 8.71 -15.54
N LEU A 82 -7.87 7.68 -15.64
CA LEU A 82 -8.99 7.68 -16.57
C LEU A 82 -9.96 8.83 -16.29
N ALA A 83 -10.35 9.01 -15.04
CA ALA A 83 -11.21 10.11 -14.62
C ALA A 83 -10.58 11.48 -14.93
N GLY A 84 -9.30 11.66 -14.60
CA GLY A 84 -8.58 12.92 -14.88
C GLY A 84 -8.54 13.26 -16.37
N LEU A 85 -8.25 12.28 -17.23
CA LEU A 85 -8.25 12.45 -18.67
C LEU A 85 -9.66 12.77 -19.21
N VAL A 86 -10.71 12.10 -18.69
CA VAL A 86 -12.10 12.40 -19.07
C VAL A 86 -12.48 13.83 -18.67
N TYR A 87 -12.15 14.26 -17.45
CA TYR A 87 -12.41 15.63 -17.02
C TYR A 87 -11.68 16.67 -17.88
N LEU A 88 -10.42 16.42 -18.25
CA LEU A 88 -9.68 17.33 -19.14
C LEU A 88 -10.30 17.38 -20.55
N TYR A 89 -10.77 16.24 -21.06
CA TYR A 89 -11.48 16.20 -22.34
C TYR A 89 -12.80 16.98 -22.28
N ILE A 90 -13.59 16.79 -21.20
CA ILE A 90 -14.84 17.56 -20.98
C ILE A 90 -14.55 19.06 -20.87
N ALA A 91 -13.48 19.45 -20.14
CA ALA A 91 -13.08 20.83 -20.01
C ALA A 91 -12.74 21.46 -21.35
N ALA A 92 -11.98 20.78 -22.20
CA ALA A 92 -11.66 21.23 -23.55
C ALA A 92 -12.92 21.38 -24.40
N PHE A 93 -13.84 20.43 -24.33
CA PHE A 93 -15.12 20.48 -25.06
C PHE A 93 -15.98 21.63 -24.59
N VAL A 94 -16.08 21.91 -23.27
CA VAL A 94 -16.84 23.04 -22.73
C VAL A 94 -16.22 24.37 -23.19
N ASN A 95 -14.88 24.47 -23.18
CA ASN A 95 -14.19 25.67 -23.68
C ASN A 95 -14.46 25.91 -25.17
N ASP A 96 -14.39 24.88 -26.03
CA ASP A 96 -14.70 25.01 -27.44
C ASP A 96 -16.15 25.49 -27.69
N VAL A 97 -17.10 25.04 -26.86
CA VAL A 97 -18.49 25.45 -26.91
C VAL A 97 -18.67 26.90 -26.43
N SER A 98 -17.97 27.34 -25.39
CA SER A 98 -18.01 28.72 -24.93
C SER A 98 -17.42 29.70 -25.94
N ASP A 99 -16.26 29.37 -26.52
CA ASP A 99 -15.66 30.15 -27.59
C ASP A 99 -16.60 30.30 -28.81
N ALA A 100 -17.31 29.23 -29.15
CA ALA A 100 -18.32 29.27 -30.22
C ALA A 100 -19.50 30.19 -29.84
N ALA A 101 -20.01 30.12 -28.61
CA ALA A 101 -21.08 30.95 -28.11
C ALA A 101 -20.69 32.44 -28.18
N ASP A 102 -19.49 32.83 -27.75
CA ASP A 102 -18.97 34.18 -27.81
C ASP A 102 -18.85 34.71 -29.25
N SER A 103 -18.51 33.81 -30.19
CA SER A 103 -18.41 34.18 -31.60
C SER A 103 -19.77 34.54 -32.25
N TYR A 104 -20.86 34.01 -31.70
CA TYR A 104 -22.22 34.31 -32.15
C TYR A 104 -22.85 35.52 -31.44
N SER A 105 -22.38 35.85 -30.23
CA SER A 105 -22.85 37.04 -29.49
C SER A 105 -22.32 38.30 -30.13
N SER A 106 -23.17 39.05 -30.81
CA SER A 106 -22.77 40.22 -31.57
C SER A 106 -23.04 41.57 -30.86
N SER A 107 -23.73 41.56 -29.73
CA SER A 107 -24.06 42.75 -28.95
C SER A 107 -24.37 42.42 -27.48
N SER A 108 -24.14 43.38 -26.58
CA SER A 108 -24.43 43.29 -25.15
C SER A 108 -25.92 43.09 -24.79
N ASP A 109 -26.82 43.24 -25.78
CA ASP A 109 -28.27 43.04 -25.63
C ASP A 109 -28.69 41.61 -26.09
N ASP A 110 -27.74 40.78 -26.46
CA ASP A 110 -28.01 39.39 -26.88
C ASP A 110 -28.35 38.55 -25.66
N PRO A 111 -29.46 37.73 -25.69
CA PRO A 111 -29.80 36.81 -24.60
C PRO A 111 -28.73 35.73 -24.34
N PHE A 112 -27.73 35.61 -25.21
CA PHE A 112 -26.59 34.71 -25.07
C PHE A 112 -25.33 35.38 -24.54
N ASP A 113 -25.39 36.71 -24.29
CA ASP A 113 -24.28 37.46 -23.69
C ASP A 113 -23.91 36.86 -22.29
N GLY A 114 -22.63 36.62 -22.05
CA GLY A 114 -22.12 36.04 -20.81
C GLY A 114 -22.20 34.49 -20.70
N ILE A 115 -22.75 33.77 -21.70
CA ILE A 115 -22.72 32.31 -21.71
C ILE A 115 -21.26 31.80 -21.88
N GLY A 116 -20.47 32.49 -22.71
CA GLY A 116 -19.05 32.20 -22.88
C GLY A 116 -18.28 32.33 -21.58
N ASP A 117 -18.42 33.43 -20.86
CA ASP A 117 -17.75 33.68 -19.57
C ASP A 117 -18.09 32.58 -18.53
N ILE A 118 -19.36 32.12 -18.47
CA ILE A 118 -19.79 31.05 -17.58
C ILE A 118 -19.18 29.72 -18.04
N GLY A 119 -19.14 29.48 -19.36
CA GLY A 119 -18.55 28.27 -19.95
C GLY A 119 -17.07 28.18 -19.64
N ASP A 120 -16.33 29.24 -19.81
CA ASP A 120 -14.88 29.30 -19.52
C ASP A 120 -14.58 29.10 -18.05
N ALA A 121 -15.36 29.70 -17.15
CA ALA A 121 -15.22 29.45 -15.73
C ALA A 121 -15.51 28.01 -15.37
N ALA A 122 -16.55 27.41 -15.99
CA ALA A 122 -16.86 25.98 -15.79
C ALA A 122 -15.75 25.07 -16.36
N ALA A 123 -15.24 25.36 -17.57
CA ALA A 123 -14.13 24.64 -18.17
C ALA A 123 -12.89 24.67 -17.27
N GLY A 124 -12.54 25.83 -16.73
CA GLY A 124 -11.43 26.01 -15.79
C GLY A 124 -11.59 25.19 -14.52
N LEU A 125 -12.77 25.12 -13.92
CA LEU A 125 -13.06 24.31 -12.75
C LEU A 125 -12.95 22.80 -13.07
N ILE A 126 -13.53 22.36 -14.19
CA ILE A 126 -13.49 20.97 -14.64
C ILE A 126 -12.04 20.56 -14.93
N ALA A 127 -11.26 21.41 -15.60
CA ALA A 127 -9.82 21.16 -15.82
C ALA A 127 -9.05 21.04 -14.51
N GLY A 128 -9.33 21.93 -13.55
CA GLY A 128 -8.73 21.87 -12.21
C GLY A 128 -8.99 20.53 -11.50
N ILE A 129 -10.22 20.03 -11.57
CA ILE A 129 -10.60 18.71 -11.04
C ILE A 129 -9.80 17.60 -11.75
N GLY A 130 -9.69 17.66 -13.08
CA GLY A 130 -8.93 16.70 -13.88
C GLY A 130 -7.45 16.66 -13.50
N ILE A 131 -6.80 17.82 -13.40
CA ILE A 131 -5.40 17.96 -12.98
C ILE A 131 -5.21 17.44 -11.55
N PHE A 132 -6.11 17.76 -10.63
CA PHE A 132 -6.07 17.27 -9.26
C PHE A 132 -6.18 15.75 -9.20
N ALA A 133 -7.07 15.14 -10.00
CA ALA A 133 -7.19 13.69 -10.10
C ALA A 133 -5.88 13.05 -10.59
N LEU A 134 -5.23 13.62 -11.60
CA LEU A 134 -3.93 13.15 -12.10
C LEU A 134 -2.81 13.28 -11.05
N ALA A 135 -2.80 14.36 -10.28
CA ALA A 135 -1.86 14.55 -9.17
C ALA A 135 -2.05 13.48 -8.08
N LEU A 136 -3.31 13.17 -7.72
CA LEU A 136 -3.63 12.09 -6.79
C LEU A 136 -3.23 10.71 -7.36
N ALA A 137 -3.39 10.49 -8.66
CA ALA A 137 -2.94 9.26 -9.32
C ALA A 137 -1.41 9.09 -9.21
N ALA A 138 -0.65 10.16 -9.49
CA ALA A 138 0.80 10.15 -9.35
C ALA A 138 1.24 9.88 -7.90
N LEU A 139 0.55 10.46 -6.91
CA LEU A 139 0.77 10.19 -5.50
C LEU A 139 0.48 8.73 -5.17
N SER A 140 -0.64 8.18 -5.62
CA SER A 140 -1.06 6.79 -5.39
C SER A 140 -0.06 5.79 -5.98
N ILE A 141 0.42 6.01 -7.21
CA ILE A 141 1.48 5.21 -7.85
C ILE A 141 2.77 5.29 -7.03
N THR A 142 3.18 6.50 -6.64
CA THR A 142 4.41 6.71 -5.86
C THR A 142 4.35 5.98 -4.52
N LEU A 143 3.22 6.03 -3.83
CA LEU A 143 2.99 5.27 -2.59
C LEU A 143 3.07 3.77 -2.86
N GLY A 144 2.38 3.26 -3.88
CA GLY A 144 2.41 1.84 -4.25
C GLY A 144 3.81 1.31 -4.57
N VAL A 145 4.63 2.10 -5.28
CA VAL A 145 6.04 1.75 -5.57
C VAL A 145 6.87 1.75 -4.29
N LYS A 146 6.75 2.79 -3.46
CA LYS A 146 7.52 2.94 -2.22
C LYS A 146 7.09 1.98 -1.11
N PHE A 147 5.91 1.39 -1.19
CA PHE A 147 5.41 0.41 -0.21
C PHE A 147 6.39 -0.75 0.02
N GLY A 148 7.03 -1.24 -1.04
CA GLY A 148 8.02 -2.32 -0.98
C GLY A 148 9.27 -1.96 -0.17
N ARG A 149 9.67 -0.68 -0.20
CA ARG A 149 10.83 -0.18 0.52
C ARG A 149 10.54 0.11 2.01
N GLY A 150 9.27 0.29 2.38
CA GLY A 150 8.86 0.64 3.74
C GLY A 150 9.21 2.10 4.11
N GLY A 151 9.13 2.39 5.41
CA GLY A 151 9.52 3.68 6.00
C GLY A 151 8.37 4.52 6.52
N GLN A 152 8.64 5.27 7.60
CA GLN A 152 7.63 6.01 8.34
C GLN A 152 6.89 7.05 7.48
N GLY A 153 7.61 7.76 6.59
CA GLY A 153 6.97 8.74 5.70
C GLY A 153 5.93 8.09 4.77
N VAL A 154 6.27 6.95 4.14
CA VAL A 154 5.33 6.21 3.28
C VAL A 154 4.12 5.74 4.09
N ARG A 155 4.35 5.22 5.30
CA ARG A 155 3.30 4.80 6.21
C ARG A 155 2.32 5.92 6.52
N ILE A 156 2.82 7.06 7.01
CA ILE A 156 1.99 8.22 7.40
C ILE A 156 1.22 8.77 6.21
N THR A 157 1.88 8.99 5.07
CA THR A 157 1.23 9.51 3.87
C THR A 157 0.16 8.56 3.35
N THR A 158 0.39 7.24 3.40
CA THR A 158 -0.62 6.26 2.99
C THR A 158 -1.84 6.26 3.90
N VAL A 159 -1.64 6.35 5.22
CA VAL A 159 -2.75 6.43 6.18
C VAL A 159 -3.58 7.69 5.93
N ILE A 160 -2.93 8.85 5.75
CA ILE A 160 -3.62 10.11 5.46
C ILE A 160 -4.38 10.01 4.13
N TYR A 161 -3.73 9.51 3.08
CA TYR A 161 -4.34 9.33 1.76
C TYR A 161 -5.58 8.42 1.81
N GLY A 162 -5.46 7.26 2.46
CA GLY A 162 -6.56 6.31 2.62
C GLY A 162 -7.70 6.87 3.47
N ALA A 163 -7.38 7.56 4.58
CA ALA A 163 -8.38 8.18 5.46
C ALA A 163 -9.17 9.28 4.74
N LEU A 164 -8.48 10.18 4.03
CA LEU A 164 -9.14 11.22 3.23
C LEU A 164 -10.00 10.61 2.14
N GLY A 165 -9.50 9.58 1.43
CA GLY A 165 -10.27 8.84 0.43
C GLY A 165 -11.52 8.19 1.03
N THR A 166 -11.41 7.60 2.23
CA THR A 166 -12.56 7.01 2.92
C THR A 166 -13.61 8.06 3.29
N ILE A 167 -13.18 9.22 3.82
CA ILE A 167 -14.10 10.33 4.17
C ILE A 167 -14.83 10.83 2.94
N VAL A 168 -14.12 11.09 1.85
CA VAL A 168 -14.71 11.53 0.57
C VAL A 168 -15.67 10.46 0.04
N GLY A 169 -15.29 9.19 0.08
CA GLY A 169 -16.16 8.07 -0.31
C GLY A 169 -17.43 8.00 0.52
N LEU A 170 -17.36 8.23 1.84
CA LEU A 170 -18.53 8.28 2.72
C LEU A 170 -19.46 9.45 2.36
N ILE A 171 -18.92 10.64 2.08
CA ILE A 171 -19.74 11.79 1.66
C ILE A 171 -20.50 11.45 0.38
N PHE A 172 -19.82 10.91 -0.65
CA PHE A 172 -20.49 10.50 -1.88
C PHE A 172 -21.46 9.35 -1.68
N LEU A 173 -21.21 8.43 -0.75
CA LEU A 173 -22.14 7.35 -0.40
C LEU A 173 -23.43 7.90 0.20
N PHE A 174 -23.34 8.86 1.12
CA PHE A 174 -24.53 9.49 1.71
C PHE A 174 -25.34 10.25 0.66
N VAL A 175 -24.69 11.01 -0.22
CA VAL A 175 -25.36 11.67 -1.35
C VAL A 175 -25.97 10.63 -2.31
N GLY A 176 -25.27 9.53 -2.57
CA GLY A 176 -25.78 8.46 -3.44
C GLY A 176 -27.01 7.75 -2.90
N LEU A 177 -27.11 7.60 -1.58
CA LEU A 177 -28.30 7.00 -0.92
C LEU A 177 -29.59 7.80 -1.19
N ASP A 178 -29.48 9.14 -1.24
CA ASP A 178 -30.63 10.01 -1.54
C ASP A 178 -31.13 9.85 -2.99
N THR A 179 -30.25 9.47 -3.92
CA THR A 179 -30.63 9.34 -5.34
C THR A 179 -31.39 8.05 -5.65
N GLY A 180 -31.25 7.01 -4.82
CA GLY A 180 -31.81 5.68 -5.05
C GLY A 180 -31.18 4.91 -6.24
N MET A 181 -30.20 5.48 -6.93
CA MET A 181 -29.54 4.83 -8.07
C MET A 181 -28.46 3.85 -7.58
N ALA A 182 -28.51 2.60 -8.04
CA ALA A 182 -27.56 1.56 -7.64
C ALA A 182 -26.10 1.95 -7.91
N SER A 183 -25.80 2.58 -9.04
CA SER A 183 -24.44 3.04 -9.37
C SER A 183 -23.92 4.12 -8.41
N ALA A 184 -24.79 5.03 -7.98
CA ALA A 184 -24.46 6.10 -7.03
C ALA A 184 -24.18 5.56 -5.62
N ILE A 185 -24.55 4.33 -5.32
CA ILE A 185 -24.29 3.64 -4.04
C ILE A 185 -23.06 2.72 -4.17
N ILE A 186 -23.02 1.87 -5.21
CA ILE A 186 -22.01 0.82 -5.34
C ILE A 186 -20.60 1.42 -5.50
N PHE A 187 -20.42 2.44 -6.35
CA PHE A 187 -19.08 3.01 -6.59
C PHE A 187 -18.49 3.68 -5.34
N PRO A 188 -19.23 4.57 -4.61
CA PRO A 188 -18.70 5.12 -3.36
C PRO A 188 -18.47 4.05 -2.29
N LEU A 189 -19.31 3.02 -2.20
CA LEU A 189 -19.11 1.92 -1.26
C LEU A 189 -17.79 1.19 -1.51
N LEU A 190 -17.49 0.86 -2.76
CA LEU A 190 -16.19 0.25 -3.13
C LEU A 190 -15.03 1.18 -2.76
N TRP A 191 -15.19 2.49 -2.99
CA TRP A 191 -14.18 3.49 -2.64
C TRP A 191 -13.92 3.54 -1.13
N VAL A 192 -14.97 3.50 -0.31
CA VAL A 192 -14.87 3.43 1.16
C VAL A 192 -14.15 2.17 1.59
N VAL A 193 -14.48 1.00 1.02
CA VAL A 193 -13.82 -0.27 1.35
C VAL A 193 -12.33 -0.22 1.02
N PHE A 194 -11.96 0.28 -0.15
CA PHE A 194 -10.57 0.40 -0.56
C PHE A 194 -9.80 1.38 0.33
N GLY A 195 -10.40 2.55 0.60
CA GLY A 195 -9.80 3.55 1.49
C GLY A 195 -9.59 3.02 2.92
N ALA A 196 -10.58 2.31 3.47
CA ALA A 196 -10.48 1.70 4.78
C ALA A 196 -9.34 0.66 4.86
N ILE A 197 -9.20 -0.19 3.84
CA ILE A 197 -8.13 -1.19 3.79
C ILE A 197 -6.76 -0.51 3.64
N ILE A 198 -6.63 0.52 2.79
CA ILE A 198 -5.40 1.30 2.62
C ILE A 198 -5.02 1.99 3.93
N THR A 199 -5.99 2.49 4.68
CA THR A 199 -5.77 3.14 5.99
C THR A 199 -5.36 2.13 7.06
N ALA A 200 -6.06 0.99 7.15
CA ALA A 200 -5.85 0.00 8.18
C ALA A 200 -4.54 -0.79 8.01
N ALA A 201 -4.19 -1.14 6.77
CA ALA A 201 -3.04 -2.01 6.48
C ALA A 201 -1.71 -1.53 7.08
N PRO A 202 -1.33 -0.24 7.02
CA PRO A 202 -0.10 0.25 7.65
C PRO A 202 -0.17 0.37 9.17
N VAL A 203 -1.36 0.32 9.77
CA VAL A 203 -1.57 0.57 11.21
C VAL A 203 -1.54 -0.72 12.03
N VAL A 204 -1.97 -1.84 11.46
CA VAL A 204 -1.93 -3.15 12.12
C VAL A 204 -0.49 -3.53 12.49
N SER A 205 -0.31 -4.37 13.52
CA SER A 205 1.00 -4.74 14.08
C SER A 205 1.99 -5.24 13.03
N SER A 206 1.56 -6.11 12.10
CA SER A 206 2.38 -6.61 11.00
C SER A 206 2.78 -5.51 10.01
N GLY A 207 1.89 -4.57 9.73
CA GLY A 207 2.15 -3.39 8.90
C GLY A 207 3.16 -2.46 9.56
N THR A 208 2.96 -2.17 10.84
CA THR A 208 3.89 -1.34 11.63
C THR A 208 5.30 -1.92 11.63
N ALA A 209 5.44 -3.22 11.89
CA ALA A 209 6.72 -3.92 11.89
C ALA A 209 7.39 -3.86 10.50
N TRP A 210 6.62 -3.98 9.41
CA TRP A 210 7.14 -3.84 8.04
C TRP A 210 7.75 -2.46 7.77
N PHE A 211 7.07 -1.38 8.16
CA PHE A 211 7.55 -0.02 7.94
C PHE A 211 8.65 0.43 8.90
N ALA A 212 8.82 -0.25 10.05
CA ALA A 212 9.86 0.01 11.03
C ALA A 212 11.20 -0.68 10.73
N ARG A 213 11.31 -1.47 9.63
CA ARG A 213 12.53 -2.20 9.28
C ARG A 213 13.72 -1.27 9.07
N PRO A 214 14.94 -1.65 9.54
CA PRO A 214 16.16 -0.95 9.19
C PRO A 214 16.36 -0.97 7.66
N ARG A 215 16.77 0.15 7.12
CA ARG A 215 17.12 0.27 5.69
C ARG A 215 18.63 0.22 5.58
N TYR A 216 19.12 -0.77 4.90
CA TYR A 216 20.51 -0.89 4.52
C TYR A 216 20.66 -0.49 3.06
#